data_48b6ab75089fcdf4112f63bb286425ef
#
_entry.id   48b6ab75089fcdf4112f63bb286425ef
#
_cell.length_a   1.000
_cell.length_b   1.000
_cell.length_c   1.000
_cell.angle_alpha   90.00
_cell.angle_beta   90.00
_cell.angle_gamma   90.00
#
_symmetry.space_group_name_H-M   'P 1'
#
loop_
_entity.id
_entity.type
_entity.pdbx_description
1 polymer ?
#
loop_
_entity_poly.entity_id
_entity_poly.type
_entity_poly.pdbx_seq_one_letter_code
_entity_poly.pdbx_strand_id
1 'polypeptide(L)'
;TVHARALEADGQALAAARERAALSPNLTGDAANSNNDAIWALVASLPAEQLHAQGNDVLSGWMSLALAVKSAGTLQDQQNAIDQWRAQNPAHPAAIQLPTPLVKLKELASQPLTKIALLLPQDGQLASVSKALRDGFMAAHYQAQQAGQNPPSIQFYDSSRLTSLDEFYRQAQADGVQLVVGPLEKNLVKQLNSRPQLPITTLALNYSEGTQGPAQLFQFGLAAEDEAREVARRARADGLTRAGAMVPVGEWGDRVLKAFRQEWEAHGGTVVGVEHIDKPVALAQQVADLVQLRKNGGSSEPTRRQDMQFLFLAATPQQAQQIKPTLNYQYAGDLPVYATSHVFSASGDQNQYNDMNGIRFCETPWLLDPNNPLRQQVTAQWPQAGGSLGRLYAMGIDAYRLAPSLGQLKALPDSRIDGMSGSLSMSPTQRVERQLQWAEFANGQPQRLPATAN
;
A
#
# COMPACT_ATOMS: atom_id res chain seq x y z
N THR A 1 5.87 30.63 -11.52
CA THR A 1 7.08 31.41 -11.32
C THR A 1 8.22 30.56 -10.75
N VAL A 2 9.44 31.08 -10.87
CA VAL A 2 10.63 30.46 -10.28
C VAL A 2 10.51 30.34 -8.77
N HIS A 3 9.95 31.37 -8.11
CA HIS A 3 9.75 31.38 -6.65
C HIS A 3 8.76 30.29 -6.20
N ALA A 4 7.65 30.12 -6.89
CA ALA A 4 6.69 29.06 -6.58
C ALA A 4 7.29 27.68 -6.72
N ARG A 5 8.08 27.43 -7.78
CA ARG A 5 8.78 26.16 -7.98
C ARG A 5 9.84 25.90 -6.91
N ALA A 6 10.53 26.93 -6.45
CA ALA A 6 11.48 26.81 -5.34
C ALA A 6 10.78 26.39 -4.05
N LEU A 7 9.63 26.99 -3.74
CA LEU A 7 8.82 26.63 -2.58
C LEU A 7 8.27 25.19 -2.66
N GLU A 8 7.89 24.75 -3.85
CA GLU A 8 7.47 23.36 -4.10
C GLU A 8 8.62 22.40 -3.83
N ALA A 9 9.82 22.71 -4.33
CA ALA A 9 11.01 21.89 -4.13
C ALA A 9 11.42 21.80 -2.65
N ASP A 10 11.17 22.88 -1.87
CA ASP A 10 11.46 22.91 -0.45
C ASP A 10 10.33 22.27 0.41
N GLY A 11 9.29 21.72 -0.20
CA GLY A 11 8.17 21.11 0.51
C GLY A 11 7.23 22.10 1.18
N GLN A 12 7.25 23.38 0.80
CA GLN A 12 6.39 24.43 1.34
C GLN A 12 5.11 24.57 0.49
N ALA A 13 4.24 23.57 0.56
CA ALA A 13 3.06 23.46 -0.32
C ALA A 13 2.11 24.65 -0.19
N LEU A 14 1.80 25.08 1.02
CA LEU A 14 0.86 26.19 1.24
C LEU A 14 1.40 27.52 0.73
N ALA A 15 2.68 27.82 0.97
CA ALA A 15 3.34 29.01 0.47
C ALA A 15 3.42 29.01 -1.06
N ALA A 16 3.73 27.87 -1.66
CA ALA A 16 3.73 27.69 -3.12
C ALA A 16 2.34 27.91 -3.71
N ALA A 17 1.29 27.37 -3.10
CA ALA A 17 -0.09 27.56 -3.51
C ALA A 17 -0.49 29.05 -3.45
N ARG A 18 -0.06 29.76 -2.42
CA ARG A 18 -0.31 31.19 -2.27
C ARG A 18 0.31 32.00 -3.40
N GLU A 19 1.57 31.71 -3.74
CA GLU A 19 2.27 32.37 -4.85
C GLU A 19 1.55 32.11 -6.18
N ARG A 20 1.14 30.89 -6.44
CA ARG A 20 0.41 30.54 -7.66
C ARG A 20 -0.99 31.14 -7.71
N ALA A 21 -1.68 31.25 -6.59
CA ALA A 21 -2.98 31.89 -6.51
C ALA A 21 -2.89 33.40 -6.83
N ALA A 22 -1.80 34.04 -6.42
CA ALA A 22 -1.56 35.46 -6.74
C ALA A 22 -1.33 35.71 -8.23
N LEU A 23 -0.91 34.68 -8.99
CA LEU A 23 -0.73 34.78 -10.45
C LEU A 23 -2.03 34.62 -11.24
N SER A 24 -3.05 34.01 -10.67
CA SER A 24 -4.28 33.64 -11.37
C SER A 24 -4.92 34.76 -12.18
N PRO A 25 -5.02 36.02 -11.66
CA PRO A 25 -5.62 37.14 -12.41
C PRO A 25 -4.88 37.49 -13.70
N ASN A 26 -3.59 37.14 -13.80
CA ASN A 26 -2.70 37.49 -14.90
C ASN A 26 -2.57 36.41 -15.94
N LEU A 27 -3.24 35.27 -15.76
CA LEU A 27 -3.12 34.11 -16.64
C LEU A 27 -4.43 33.86 -17.37
N THR A 28 -4.31 33.39 -18.62
CA THR A 28 -5.44 33.00 -19.47
C THR A 28 -5.11 31.69 -20.21
N GLY A 29 -6.14 31.00 -20.69
CA GLY A 29 -5.98 29.80 -21.51
C GLY A 29 -5.22 28.67 -20.82
N ASP A 30 -4.30 28.04 -21.56
CA ASP A 30 -3.53 26.88 -21.06
C ASP A 30 -2.66 27.23 -19.85
N ALA A 31 -2.13 28.43 -19.77
CA ALA A 31 -1.34 28.88 -18.63
C ALA A 31 -2.19 28.95 -17.35
N ALA A 32 -3.42 29.43 -17.47
CA ALA A 32 -4.38 29.46 -16.36
C ALA A 32 -4.76 28.04 -15.91
N ASN A 33 -4.98 27.14 -16.87
CA ASN A 33 -5.26 25.72 -16.58
C ASN A 33 -4.13 25.04 -15.84
N SER A 34 -2.91 25.20 -16.34
CA SER A 34 -1.72 24.60 -15.71
C SER A 34 -1.51 25.15 -14.31
N ASN A 35 -1.75 26.43 -14.10
CA ASN A 35 -1.64 27.05 -12.78
C ASN A 35 -2.71 26.52 -11.80
N ASN A 36 -3.95 26.39 -12.25
CA ASN A 36 -5.03 25.81 -11.45
C ASN A 36 -4.73 24.35 -11.07
N ASP A 37 -4.23 23.56 -12.01
CA ASP A 37 -3.84 22.18 -11.74
C ASP A 37 -2.70 22.09 -10.72
N ALA A 38 -1.71 22.98 -10.81
CA ALA A 38 -0.62 23.04 -9.85
C ALA A 38 -1.08 23.45 -8.46
N ILE A 39 -1.98 24.44 -8.34
CA ILE A 39 -2.56 24.84 -7.06
C ILE A 39 -3.36 23.68 -6.46
N TRP A 40 -4.16 23.00 -7.27
CA TRP A 40 -4.95 21.86 -6.82
C TRP A 40 -4.06 20.77 -6.24
N ALA A 41 -2.99 20.38 -6.97
CA ALA A 41 -2.04 19.36 -6.50
C ALA A 41 -1.44 19.74 -5.14
N LEU A 42 -1.11 21.00 -4.92
CA LEU A 42 -0.53 21.48 -3.67
C LEU A 42 -1.53 21.42 -2.51
N VAL A 43 -2.75 21.94 -2.67
CA VAL A 43 -3.74 21.94 -1.59
C VAL A 43 -4.29 20.52 -1.35
N ALA A 44 -4.42 19.69 -2.38
CA ALA A 44 -4.86 18.32 -2.24
C ALA A 44 -3.84 17.44 -1.47
N SER A 45 -2.56 17.82 -1.46
CA SER A 45 -1.51 17.12 -0.72
C SER A 45 -1.51 17.42 0.78
N LEU A 46 -2.23 18.46 1.22
CA LEU A 46 -2.24 18.87 2.62
C LEU A 46 -3.21 18.01 3.45
N PRO A 47 -2.87 17.71 4.72
CA PRO A 47 -3.81 17.07 5.64
C PRO A 47 -5.05 17.95 5.87
N ALA A 48 -6.18 17.29 6.17
CA ALA A 48 -7.45 17.98 6.39
C ALA A 48 -7.36 19.08 7.45
N GLU A 49 -6.55 18.86 8.49
CA GLU A 49 -6.35 19.83 9.58
C GLU A 49 -5.74 21.14 9.09
N GLN A 50 -4.96 21.13 8.02
CA GLN A 50 -4.32 22.29 7.44
C GLN A 50 -5.19 23.00 6.40
N LEU A 51 -6.37 22.47 6.09
CA LEU A 51 -7.28 23.00 5.07
C LEU A 51 -8.41 23.86 5.64
N HIS A 52 -8.40 24.18 6.93
CA HIS A 52 -9.37 25.07 7.55
C HIS A 52 -9.05 26.52 7.19
N ALA A 53 -9.84 27.08 6.27
CA ALA A 53 -9.68 28.43 5.80
C ALA A 53 -10.25 29.43 6.81
N GLN A 54 -9.53 30.54 7.04
CA GLN A 54 -9.94 31.60 7.94
C GLN A 54 -10.22 32.95 7.22
N GLY A 55 -10.62 32.90 5.96
CA GLY A 55 -10.84 34.08 5.17
C GLY A 55 -11.62 33.81 3.90
N ASN A 56 -11.80 34.88 3.09
CA ASN A 56 -12.53 34.83 1.84
C ASN A 56 -11.63 35.09 0.61
N ASP A 57 -10.31 34.99 0.79
CA ASP A 57 -9.38 35.14 -0.34
C ASP A 57 -9.38 33.95 -1.26
N VAL A 58 -8.68 34.04 -2.40
CA VAL A 58 -8.63 33.01 -3.40
C VAL A 58 -8.03 31.71 -2.84
N LEU A 59 -6.97 31.83 -2.04
CA LEU A 59 -6.35 30.66 -1.41
C LEU A 59 -7.31 29.95 -0.46
N SER A 60 -8.07 30.69 0.33
CA SER A 60 -9.10 30.13 1.22
C SER A 60 -10.16 29.35 0.45
N GLY A 61 -10.55 29.84 -0.74
CA GLY A 61 -11.45 29.11 -1.64
C GLY A 61 -10.88 27.79 -2.12
N TRP A 62 -9.61 27.76 -2.48
CA TRP A 62 -8.91 26.53 -2.83
C TRP A 62 -8.87 25.53 -1.68
N MET A 63 -8.58 26.01 -0.48
CA MET A 63 -8.53 25.16 0.73
C MET A 63 -9.92 24.58 1.05
N SER A 64 -10.98 25.38 0.94
CA SER A 64 -12.35 24.89 1.19
C SER A 64 -12.80 23.86 0.15
N LEU A 65 -12.40 24.02 -1.11
CA LEU A 65 -12.65 23.02 -2.15
C LEU A 65 -11.96 21.70 -1.82
N ALA A 66 -10.68 21.74 -1.47
CA ALA A 66 -9.91 20.55 -1.12
C ALA A 66 -10.52 19.85 0.11
N LEU A 67 -10.91 20.59 1.13
CA LEU A 67 -11.53 20.03 2.32
C LEU A 67 -12.89 19.39 2.01
N ALA A 68 -13.72 20.02 1.18
CA ALA A 68 -15.02 19.49 0.78
C ALA A 68 -14.88 18.14 0.05
N VAL A 69 -13.92 18.04 -0.87
CA VAL A 69 -13.66 16.81 -1.62
C VAL A 69 -13.11 15.71 -0.69
N LYS A 70 -12.17 16.05 0.20
CA LYS A 70 -11.58 15.08 1.15
C LYS A 70 -12.60 14.55 2.16
N SER A 71 -13.57 15.36 2.53
CA SER A 71 -14.60 14.99 3.50
C SER A 71 -15.70 14.10 2.91
N ALA A 72 -15.77 13.96 1.60
CA ALA A 72 -16.77 13.17 0.91
C ALA A 72 -16.31 11.71 0.82
N GLY A 73 -17.18 10.76 1.19
CA GLY A 73 -16.83 9.35 1.29
C GLY A 73 -16.97 8.56 0.00
N THR A 74 -17.75 9.03 -0.96
CA THR A 74 -17.99 8.33 -2.23
C THR A 74 -17.69 9.25 -3.42
N LEU A 75 -17.49 8.66 -4.60
CA LEU A 75 -17.27 9.40 -5.83
C LEU A 75 -18.45 10.34 -6.14
N GLN A 76 -19.69 9.89 -5.93
CA GLN A 76 -20.88 10.69 -6.12
C GLN A 76 -20.97 11.84 -5.12
N ASP A 77 -20.66 11.58 -3.85
CA ASP A 77 -20.63 12.60 -2.81
C ASP A 77 -19.55 13.67 -3.08
N GLN A 78 -18.40 13.25 -3.59
CA GLN A 78 -17.35 14.18 -4.02
C GLN A 78 -17.82 15.08 -5.16
N GLN A 79 -18.50 14.51 -6.15
CA GLN A 79 -19.06 15.29 -7.25
C GLN A 79 -20.11 16.30 -6.74
N ASN A 80 -20.98 15.87 -5.85
CA ASN A 80 -21.97 16.75 -5.24
C ASN A 80 -21.30 17.89 -4.44
N ALA A 81 -20.24 17.57 -3.71
CA ALA A 81 -19.46 18.57 -2.95
C ALA A 81 -18.81 19.61 -3.86
N ILE A 82 -18.27 19.18 -5.01
CA ILE A 82 -17.69 20.07 -6.01
C ILE A 82 -18.77 21.00 -6.58
N ASP A 83 -19.92 20.45 -6.98
CA ASP A 83 -21.01 21.23 -7.55
C ASP A 83 -21.56 22.26 -6.55
N GLN A 84 -21.71 21.88 -5.30
CA GLN A 84 -22.15 22.78 -4.23
C GLN A 84 -21.13 23.89 -3.97
N TRP A 85 -19.84 23.56 -3.93
CA TRP A 85 -18.78 24.56 -3.75
C TRP A 85 -18.74 25.55 -4.91
N ARG A 86 -18.90 25.09 -6.16
CA ARG A 86 -18.96 25.96 -7.34
C ARG A 86 -20.14 26.92 -7.27
N ALA A 87 -21.29 26.45 -6.83
CA ALA A 87 -22.49 27.28 -6.67
C ALA A 87 -22.29 28.38 -5.61
N GLN A 88 -21.52 28.08 -4.57
CA GLN A 88 -21.21 29.02 -3.51
C GLN A 88 -20.06 29.98 -3.85
N ASN A 89 -19.20 29.64 -4.80
CA ASN A 89 -18.00 30.39 -5.18
C ASN A 89 -17.92 30.61 -6.69
N PRO A 90 -18.93 31.15 -7.36
CA PRO A 90 -19.01 31.18 -8.82
C PRO A 90 -17.93 32.03 -9.48
N ALA A 91 -17.35 33.00 -8.80
CA ALA A 91 -16.31 33.86 -9.33
C ALA A 91 -14.89 33.38 -9.07
N HIS A 92 -14.73 32.28 -8.31
CA HIS A 92 -13.42 31.73 -8.00
C HIS A 92 -12.77 31.12 -9.26
N PRO A 93 -11.45 31.25 -9.46
CA PRO A 93 -10.76 30.68 -10.62
C PRO A 93 -11.04 29.19 -10.85
N ALA A 94 -11.13 28.40 -9.77
CA ALA A 94 -11.42 26.96 -9.85
C ALA A 94 -12.89 26.69 -10.22
N ALA A 95 -13.81 27.60 -9.96
CA ALA A 95 -15.21 27.48 -10.37
C ALA A 95 -15.40 27.84 -11.85
N ILE A 96 -14.67 28.84 -12.30
CA ILE A 96 -14.68 29.27 -13.71
C ILE A 96 -14.05 28.18 -14.57
N GLN A 97 -12.92 27.61 -14.11
CA GLN A 97 -12.24 26.53 -14.78
C GLN A 97 -11.77 25.49 -13.79
N LEU A 98 -12.51 24.40 -13.71
CA LEU A 98 -12.24 23.32 -12.78
C LEU A 98 -10.89 22.66 -13.08
N PRO A 99 -10.04 22.38 -12.06
CA PRO A 99 -8.80 21.63 -12.27
C PRO A 99 -9.04 20.31 -13.00
N THR A 100 -8.11 19.94 -13.85
CA THR A 100 -8.21 18.72 -14.68
C THR A 100 -8.54 17.47 -13.88
N PRO A 101 -7.91 17.19 -12.70
CA PRO A 101 -8.28 16.02 -11.90
C PRO A 101 -9.75 16.01 -11.47
N LEU A 102 -10.34 17.17 -11.20
CA LEU A 102 -11.75 17.28 -10.79
C LEU A 102 -12.71 17.13 -11.97
N VAL A 103 -12.31 17.57 -13.16
CA VAL A 103 -13.06 17.30 -14.41
C VAL A 103 -13.11 15.80 -14.67
N LYS A 104 -11.98 15.10 -14.55
CA LYS A 104 -11.90 13.64 -14.69
C LYS A 104 -12.76 12.92 -13.66
N LEU A 105 -12.78 13.40 -12.43
CA LEU A 105 -13.63 12.87 -11.38
C LEU A 105 -15.11 12.93 -11.77
N LYS A 106 -15.54 14.05 -12.37
CA LYS A 106 -16.90 14.23 -12.85
C LYS A 106 -17.25 13.24 -13.96
N GLU A 107 -16.36 13.03 -14.91
CA GLU A 107 -16.53 12.06 -15.97
C GLU A 107 -16.69 10.64 -15.43
N LEU A 108 -15.87 10.27 -14.44
CA LEU A 108 -15.93 8.96 -13.79
C LEU A 108 -17.23 8.76 -13.01
N ALA A 109 -17.71 9.79 -12.30
CA ALA A 109 -18.97 9.73 -11.56
C ALA A 109 -20.19 9.61 -12.49
N SER A 110 -20.09 10.08 -13.75
CA SER A 110 -21.18 10.01 -14.73
C SER A 110 -21.25 8.68 -15.48
N GLN A 111 -20.22 7.82 -15.36
CA GLN A 111 -20.17 6.52 -16.02
C GLN A 111 -20.32 5.41 -15.00
N PRO A 112 -21.54 4.87 -14.78
CA PRO A 112 -21.72 3.79 -13.81
C PRO A 112 -20.98 2.53 -14.25
N LEU A 113 -20.28 1.91 -13.30
CA LEU A 113 -19.61 0.62 -13.49
C LEU A 113 -20.66 -0.49 -13.38
N THR A 114 -20.94 -1.19 -14.47
CA THR A 114 -22.00 -2.22 -14.53
C THR A 114 -21.46 -3.63 -14.73
N LYS A 115 -20.24 -3.79 -15.26
CA LYS A 115 -19.67 -5.11 -15.52
C LYS A 115 -18.17 -5.14 -15.37
N ILE A 116 -17.70 -6.06 -14.53
CA ILE A 116 -16.28 -6.31 -14.23
C ILE A 116 -15.93 -7.72 -14.68
N ALA A 117 -14.77 -7.87 -15.34
CA ALA A 117 -14.15 -9.17 -15.58
C ALA A 117 -13.19 -9.50 -14.44
N LEU A 118 -13.30 -10.70 -13.89
CA LEU A 118 -12.31 -11.26 -12.98
C LEU A 118 -11.48 -12.28 -13.75
N LEU A 119 -10.23 -11.91 -14.06
CA LEU A 119 -9.29 -12.69 -14.88
C LEU A 119 -8.26 -13.35 -13.98
N LEU A 120 -8.44 -14.64 -13.71
CA LEU A 120 -7.57 -15.40 -12.80
C LEU A 120 -7.26 -16.78 -13.38
N PRO A 121 -6.07 -17.35 -13.07
CA PRO A 121 -5.76 -18.71 -13.52
C PRO A 121 -6.53 -19.75 -12.71
N GLN A 122 -7.26 -20.64 -13.39
CA GLN A 122 -7.98 -21.73 -12.74
C GLN A 122 -7.12 -22.96 -12.58
N ASP A 123 -6.12 -23.14 -13.43
CA ASP A 123 -5.23 -24.28 -13.44
C ASP A 123 -3.77 -23.85 -13.22
N GLY A 124 -2.93 -24.80 -12.82
CA GLY A 124 -1.50 -24.59 -12.66
C GLY A 124 -1.08 -24.29 -11.22
N GLN A 125 0.13 -23.78 -11.05
CA GLN A 125 0.75 -23.53 -9.74
C GLN A 125 0.03 -22.45 -8.93
N LEU A 126 -0.65 -21.54 -9.59
CA LEU A 126 -1.34 -20.41 -8.94
C LEU A 126 -2.82 -20.70 -8.67
N ALA A 127 -3.31 -21.91 -8.91
CA ALA A 127 -4.73 -22.23 -8.77
C ALA A 127 -5.26 -22.01 -7.35
N SER A 128 -4.51 -22.40 -6.32
CA SER A 128 -4.92 -22.22 -4.92
C SER A 128 -4.89 -20.77 -4.49
N VAL A 129 -3.89 -20.00 -4.93
CA VAL A 129 -3.79 -18.55 -4.71
C VAL A 129 -4.97 -17.85 -5.39
N SER A 130 -5.23 -18.20 -6.63
CA SER A 130 -6.33 -17.67 -7.43
C SER A 130 -7.69 -17.92 -6.76
N LYS A 131 -7.91 -19.12 -6.23
CA LYS A 131 -9.14 -19.47 -5.54
C LYS A 131 -9.36 -18.59 -4.30
N ALA A 132 -8.33 -18.37 -3.49
CA ALA A 132 -8.41 -17.51 -2.31
C ALA A 132 -8.73 -16.06 -2.69
N LEU A 133 -8.08 -15.53 -3.73
CA LEU A 133 -8.37 -14.19 -4.26
C LEU A 133 -9.81 -14.08 -4.74
N ARG A 134 -10.29 -15.05 -5.50
CA ARG A 134 -11.65 -15.09 -6.02
C ARG A 134 -12.66 -15.14 -4.89
N ASP A 135 -12.46 -16.01 -3.90
CA ASP A 135 -13.38 -16.16 -2.77
C ASP A 135 -13.46 -14.86 -1.94
N GLY A 136 -12.33 -14.19 -1.72
CA GLY A 136 -12.33 -12.89 -1.05
C GLY A 136 -13.04 -11.80 -1.87
N PHE A 137 -12.74 -11.73 -3.17
CA PHE A 137 -13.39 -10.80 -4.09
C PHE A 137 -14.91 -10.98 -4.10
N MET A 138 -15.36 -12.23 -4.21
CA MET A 138 -16.79 -12.54 -4.24
C MET A 138 -17.47 -12.34 -2.88
N ALA A 139 -16.77 -12.54 -1.77
CA ALA A 139 -17.29 -12.24 -0.44
C ALA A 139 -17.65 -10.74 -0.31
N ALA A 140 -16.78 -9.87 -0.80
CA ALA A 140 -17.05 -8.43 -0.83
C ALA A 140 -18.23 -8.09 -1.76
N HIS A 141 -18.31 -8.77 -2.89
CA HIS A 141 -19.42 -8.60 -3.84
C HIS A 141 -20.78 -9.01 -3.23
N TYR A 142 -20.85 -10.15 -2.57
CA TYR A 142 -22.06 -10.61 -1.89
C TYR A 142 -22.46 -9.69 -0.73
N GLN A 143 -21.48 -9.16 0.01
CA GLN A 143 -21.74 -8.16 1.04
C GLN A 143 -22.41 -6.91 0.46
N ALA A 144 -21.91 -6.42 -0.68
CA ALA A 144 -22.49 -5.26 -1.37
C ALA A 144 -23.94 -5.54 -1.83
N GLN A 145 -24.21 -6.74 -2.35
CA GLN A 145 -25.57 -7.16 -2.72
C GLN A 145 -26.52 -7.19 -1.52
N GLN A 146 -26.07 -7.76 -0.41
CA GLN A 146 -26.87 -7.88 0.82
C GLN A 146 -27.16 -6.51 1.46
N ALA A 147 -26.26 -5.54 1.27
CA ALA A 147 -26.44 -4.17 1.76
C ALA A 147 -27.41 -3.35 0.90
N GLY A 148 -28.05 -3.95 -0.09
CA GLY A 148 -28.99 -3.28 -0.99
C GLY A 148 -28.34 -2.38 -2.02
N GLN A 149 -27.02 -2.42 -2.15
CA GLN A 149 -26.30 -1.75 -3.23
C GLN A 149 -26.59 -2.49 -4.55
N ASN A 150 -26.48 -1.77 -5.66
CA ASN A 150 -26.61 -2.35 -6.98
C ASN A 150 -25.21 -2.51 -7.59
N PRO A 151 -24.44 -3.54 -7.17
CA PRO A 151 -23.06 -3.69 -7.59
C PRO A 151 -22.98 -4.14 -9.05
N PRO A 152 -21.84 -3.91 -9.73
CA PRO A 152 -21.61 -4.40 -11.07
C PRO A 152 -21.67 -5.93 -11.11
N SER A 153 -22.08 -6.49 -12.24
CA SER A 153 -22.02 -7.93 -12.46
C SER A 153 -20.57 -8.37 -12.66
N ILE A 154 -20.25 -9.58 -12.23
CA ILE A 154 -18.91 -10.15 -12.31
C ILE A 154 -18.93 -11.29 -13.31
N GLN A 155 -18.04 -11.24 -14.31
CA GLN A 155 -17.83 -12.33 -15.23
C GLN A 155 -16.42 -12.90 -15.06
N PHE A 156 -16.33 -14.24 -14.97
CA PHE A 156 -15.07 -14.93 -14.76
C PHE A 156 -14.41 -15.29 -16.09
N TYR A 157 -13.09 -15.10 -16.16
CA TYR A 157 -12.24 -15.50 -17.28
C TYR A 157 -11.03 -16.25 -16.74
N ASP A 158 -10.63 -17.31 -17.43
CA ASP A 158 -9.50 -18.14 -17.03
C ASP A 158 -8.23 -17.68 -17.76
N SER A 159 -7.32 -17.04 -17.03
CA SER A 159 -6.07 -16.56 -17.60
C SER A 159 -5.07 -17.67 -17.92
N SER A 160 -5.22 -18.88 -17.36
CA SER A 160 -4.37 -20.02 -17.67
C SER A 160 -4.63 -20.60 -19.06
N ARG A 161 -5.73 -20.24 -19.69
CA ARG A 161 -6.14 -20.75 -21.02
C ARG A 161 -6.20 -19.67 -22.08
N LEU A 162 -5.58 -18.54 -21.88
CA LEU A 162 -5.56 -17.46 -22.88
C LEU A 162 -4.71 -17.85 -24.08
N THR A 163 -5.23 -17.66 -25.28
CA THR A 163 -4.45 -17.72 -26.52
C THR A 163 -3.59 -16.47 -26.65
N SER A 164 -4.15 -15.30 -26.33
CA SER A 164 -3.42 -14.03 -26.27
C SER A 164 -4.19 -13.01 -25.43
N LEU A 165 -3.52 -11.98 -24.95
CA LEU A 165 -4.16 -10.86 -24.27
C LEU A 165 -5.07 -10.07 -25.23
N ASP A 166 -4.69 -9.92 -26.49
CA ASP A 166 -5.51 -9.25 -27.50
C ASP A 166 -6.85 -9.94 -27.70
N GLU A 167 -6.84 -11.27 -27.77
CA GLU A 167 -8.05 -12.07 -27.88
C GLU A 167 -8.92 -11.93 -26.63
N PHE A 168 -8.31 -11.95 -25.46
CA PHE A 168 -9.02 -11.73 -24.19
C PHE A 168 -9.74 -10.38 -24.19
N TYR A 169 -9.04 -9.28 -24.51
CA TYR A 169 -9.65 -7.96 -24.51
C TYR A 169 -10.76 -7.83 -25.56
N ARG A 170 -10.59 -8.46 -26.70
CA ARG A 170 -11.63 -8.48 -27.74
C ARG A 170 -12.90 -9.16 -27.21
N GLN A 171 -12.75 -10.30 -26.56
CA GLN A 171 -13.88 -11.03 -25.96
C GLN A 171 -14.51 -10.22 -24.82
N ALA A 172 -13.69 -9.64 -23.96
CA ALA A 172 -14.17 -8.82 -22.85
C ALA A 172 -14.96 -7.58 -23.35
N GLN A 173 -14.50 -6.93 -24.41
CA GLN A 173 -15.23 -5.82 -25.01
C GLN A 173 -16.56 -6.28 -25.62
N ALA A 174 -16.59 -7.42 -26.31
CA ALA A 174 -17.82 -8.00 -26.86
C ALA A 174 -18.82 -8.36 -25.74
N ASP A 175 -18.32 -8.76 -24.57
CA ASP A 175 -19.13 -9.08 -23.40
C ASP A 175 -19.59 -7.85 -22.61
N GLY A 176 -19.15 -6.65 -22.99
CA GLY A 176 -19.52 -5.40 -22.32
C GLY A 176 -18.74 -5.10 -21.06
N VAL A 177 -17.58 -5.71 -20.86
CA VAL A 177 -16.71 -5.49 -19.69
C VAL A 177 -16.16 -4.06 -19.72
N GLN A 178 -16.25 -3.36 -18.58
CA GLN A 178 -15.77 -2.00 -18.44
C GLN A 178 -14.50 -1.92 -17.61
N LEU A 179 -14.18 -2.95 -16.83
CA LEU A 179 -13.01 -3.02 -16.00
C LEU A 179 -12.56 -4.47 -15.83
N VAL A 180 -11.26 -4.70 -15.93
CA VAL A 180 -10.66 -6.02 -15.74
C VAL A 180 -9.92 -6.01 -14.39
N VAL A 181 -10.18 -6.99 -13.55
CA VAL A 181 -9.43 -7.29 -12.34
C VAL A 181 -8.63 -8.59 -12.59
N GLY A 182 -7.35 -8.49 -12.59
CA GLY A 182 -6.40 -9.51 -13.03
C GLY A 182 -5.56 -8.99 -14.21
N PRO A 183 -4.64 -9.78 -14.75
CA PRO A 183 -4.26 -11.13 -14.34
C PRO A 183 -3.38 -11.17 -13.09
N LEU A 184 -3.15 -12.39 -12.60
CA LEU A 184 -2.27 -12.65 -11.46
C LEU A 184 -0.84 -13.01 -11.92
N GLU A 185 -0.69 -13.63 -13.09
CA GLU A 185 0.58 -14.14 -13.59
C GLU A 185 1.53 -12.99 -13.93
N LYS A 186 2.72 -13.03 -13.34
CA LYS A 186 3.71 -11.96 -13.47
C LYS A 186 4.11 -11.69 -14.92
N ASN A 187 4.24 -12.74 -15.75
CA ASN A 187 4.57 -12.59 -17.16
C ASN A 187 3.48 -11.89 -17.96
N LEU A 188 2.20 -12.11 -17.62
CA LEU A 188 1.08 -11.40 -18.26
C LEU A 188 1.04 -9.93 -17.84
N VAL A 189 1.28 -9.64 -16.57
CA VAL A 189 1.35 -8.25 -16.08
C VAL A 189 2.51 -7.50 -16.75
N LYS A 190 3.64 -8.15 -16.95
CA LYS A 190 4.78 -7.59 -17.69
C LYS A 190 4.40 -7.24 -19.13
N GLN A 191 3.66 -8.13 -19.81
CA GLN A 191 3.18 -7.87 -21.18
C GLN A 191 2.24 -6.66 -21.21
N LEU A 192 1.31 -6.54 -20.26
CA LEU A 192 0.42 -5.39 -20.15
C LEU A 192 1.19 -4.09 -19.92
N ASN A 193 2.20 -4.13 -19.06
CA ASN A 193 2.99 -2.95 -18.71
C ASN A 193 3.82 -2.43 -19.90
N SER A 194 4.16 -3.28 -20.85
CA SER A 194 4.93 -2.91 -22.05
C SER A 194 4.09 -2.32 -23.17
N ARG A 195 2.77 -2.34 -23.06
CA ARG A 195 1.87 -1.81 -24.11
C ARG A 195 1.71 -0.30 -23.98
N PRO A 196 1.53 0.43 -25.09
CA PRO A 196 1.32 1.88 -25.03
C PRO A 196 -0.04 2.25 -24.43
N GLN A 197 -1.07 1.41 -24.62
CA GLN A 197 -2.39 1.58 -24.04
C GLN A 197 -3.11 0.25 -23.95
N LEU A 198 -4.15 0.19 -23.11
CA LEU A 198 -5.03 -0.97 -22.98
C LEU A 198 -6.45 -0.60 -23.42
N PRO A 199 -7.19 -1.56 -24.04
CA PRO A 199 -8.57 -1.29 -24.49
C PRO A 199 -9.55 -1.06 -23.35
N ILE A 200 -9.28 -1.66 -22.17
CA ILE A 200 -10.13 -1.59 -20.98
C ILE A 200 -9.24 -1.31 -19.78
N THR A 201 -9.69 -0.45 -18.86
CA THR A 201 -9.01 -0.22 -17.58
C THR A 201 -8.82 -1.55 -16.86
N THR A 202 -7.59 -1.80 -16.42
CA THR A 202 -7.19 -3.09 -15.83
C THR A 202 -6.49 -2.85 -14.49
N LEU A 203 -6.99 -3.52 -13.45
CA LEU A 203 -6.31 -3.66 -12.17
C LEU A 203 -5.61 -5.01 -12.12
N ALA A 204 -4.34 -5.04 -12.50
CA ALA A 204 -3.53 -6.25 -12.41
C ALA A 204 -3.28 -6.62 -10.96
N LEU A 205 -3.29 -7.90 -10.65
CA LEU A 205 -3.12 -8.42 -9.30
C LEU A 205 -1.68 -8.90 -9.05
N ASN A 206 -0.74 -8.17 -9.60
CA ASN A 206 0.69 -8.35 -9.39
C ASN A 206 1.41 -7.07 -9.85
N TYR A 207 2.69 -6.98 -9.53
CA TYR A 207 3.55 -5.89 -9.98
C TYR A 207 4.49 -6.36 -11.07
N SER A 208 4.65 -5.53 -12.10
CA SER A 208 5.72 -5.70 -13.08
C SER A 208 6.97 -4.95 -12.61
N GLU A 209 8.13 -5.42 -13.02
CA GLU A 209 9.37 -4.68 -12.92
C GLU A 209 9.41 -3.62 -14.03
N GLY A 210 9.94 -2.43 -13.72
CA GLY A 210 10.18 -1.41 -14.71
C GLY A 210 9.41 -0.12 -14.51
N THR A 211 9.45 0.70 -15.55
CA THR A 211 8.88 2.05 -15.57
C THR A 211 7.37 2.04 -15.75
N GLN A 212 6.79 3.23 -15.69
CA GLN A 212 5.37 3.46 -15.87
C GLN A 212 4.81 2.78 -17.12
N GLY A 213 3.73 2.03 -16.94
CA GLY A 213 2.97 1.41 -18.01
C GLY A 213 1.90 2.31 -18.59
N PRO A 214 0.96 1.74 -19.35
CA PRO A 214 -0.14 2.51 -19.94
C PRO A 214 -1.05 3.13 -18.87
N ALA A 215 -1.70 4.22 -19.25
CA ALA A 215 -2.59 4.96 -18.33
C ALA A 215 -3.77 4.12 -17.82
N GLN A 216 -4.16 3.08 -18.54
CA GLN A 216 -5.26 2.19 -18.18
C GLN A 216 -4.83 1.06 -17.23
N LEU A 217 -3.53 0.91 -16.96
CA LEU A 217 -3.01 -0.17 -16.11
C LEU A 217 -2.75 0.32 -14.70
N PHE A 218 -3.39 -0.33 -13.75
CA PHE A 218 -3.14 -0.20 -12.32
C PHE A 218 -2.64 -1.54 -11.79
N GLN A 219 -1.76 -1.52 -10.79
CA GLN A 219 -1.12 -2.73 -10.27
C GLN A 219 -1.31 -2.80 -8.76
N PHE A 220 -1.71 -3.96 -8.27
CA PHE A 220 -1.94 -4.22 -6.86
C PHE A 220 -1.45 -5.62 -6.50
N GLY A 221 -0.75 -5.75 -5.39
CA GLY A 221 -0.27 -7.04 -4.91
C GLY A 221 0.20 -6.99 -3.46
N LEU A 222 0.68 -8.12 -2.97
CA LEU A 222 1.25 -8.27 -1.63
C LEU A 222 2.78 -8.25 -1.73
N ALA A 223 3.34 -7.11 -2.10
CA ALA A 223 4.78 -6.98 -2.30
C ALA A 223 5.54 -6.97 -0.98
N ALA A 224 6.54 -7.85 -0.84
CA ALA A 224 7.43 -7.87 0.32
C ALA A 224 8.26 -6.59 0.43
N GLU A 225 8.55 -5.94 -0.69
CA GLU A 225 9.25 -4.66 -0.75
C GLU A 225 8.46 -3.55 -0.04
N ASP A 226 7.12 -3.54 -0.15
CA ASP A 226 6.27 -2.59 0.58
C ASP A 226 6.42 -2.78 2.10
N GLU A 227 6.49 -4.03 2.54
CA GLU A 227 6.66 -4.35 3.97
C GLU A 227 8.04 -3.94 4.46
N ALA A 228 9.09 -4.12 3.65
CA ALA A 228 10.44 -3.66 3.99
C ALA A 228 10.48 -2.14 4.17
N ARG A 229 9.83 -1.39 3.29
CA ARG A 229 9.70 0.07 3.41
C ARG A 229 8.89 0.46 4.65
N GLU A 230 7.85 -0.31 4.97
CA GLU A 230 7.05 -0.09 6.18
C GLU A 230 7.90 -0.25 7.45
N VAL A 231 8.76 -1.26 7.50
CA VAL A 231 9.69 -1.45 8.62
C VAL A 231 10.61 -0.24 8.77
N ALA A 232 11.16 0.26 7.67
CA ALA A 232 12.03 1.44 7.70
C ALA A 232 11.29 2.67 8.24
N ARG A 233 10.05 2.89 7.80
CA ARG A 233 9.23 4.01 8.27
C ARG A 233 8.90 3.90 9.75
N ARG A 234 8.51 2.70 10.21
CA ARG A 234 8.18 2.48 11.63
C ARG A 234 9.39 2.68 12.54
N ALA A 235 10.53 2.11 12.18
CA ALA A 235 11.76 2.25 12.95
C ALA A 235 12.20 3.72 13.05
N ARG A 236 12.10 4.45 11.95
CA ARG A 236 12.38 5.89 11.95
C ARG A 236 11.42 6.66 12.85
N ALA A 237 10.12 6.37 12.78
CA ALA A 237 9.12 6.98 13.64
C ALA A 237 9.38 6.70 15.12
N ASP A 238 9.96 5.54 15.44
CA ASP A 238 10.37 5.16 16.80
C ASP A 238 11.72 5.81 17.19
N GLY A 239 12.30 6.64 16.35
CA GLY A 239 13.53 7.39 16.66
C GLY A 239 14.84 6.66 16.37
N LEU A 240 14.78 5.53 15.64
CA LEU A 240 15.96 4.72 15.35
C LEU A 240 16.67 5.21 14.06
N THR A 241 18.00 5.08 14.02
CA THR A 241 18.84 5.56 12.92
C THR A 241 19.85 4.53 12.40
N ARG A 242 20.16 3.49 13.19
CA ARG A 242 21.19 2.49 12.84
C ARG A 242 20.61 1.08 12.91
N ALA A 243 20.56 0.43 11.76
CA ALA A 243 19.95 -0.88 11.57
C ALA A 243 20.98 -1.96 11.29
N GLY A 244 20.76 -3.15 11.85
CA GLY A 244 21.25 -4.39 11.27
C GLY A 244 20.16 -5.00 10.41
N ALA A 245 20.53 -5.94 9.55
CA ALA A 245 19.59 -6.64 8.68
C ALA A 245 19.93 -8.12 8.56
N MET A 246 18.91 -8.95 8.65
CA MET A 246 18.97 -10.38 8.31
C MET A 246 17.86 -10.70 7.31
N VAL A 247 18.25 -11.17 6.14
CA VAL A 247 17.34 -11.57 5.05
C VAL A 247 17.79 -12.91 4.50
N PRO A 248 16.89 -13.71 3.87
CA PRO A 248 17.31 -14.98 3.29
C PRO A 248 18.29 -14.79 2.13
N VAL A 249 19.12 -15.77 1.88
CA VAL A 249 19.91 -15.85 0.65
C VAL A 249 18.99 -15.95 -0.56
N GLY A 250 19.39 -15.36 -1.69
CA GLY A 250 18.68 -15.43 -2.96
C GLY A 250 18.04 -14.11 -3.39
N GLU A 251 17.40 -14.13 -4.55
CA GLU A 251 16.86 -12.93 -5.18
C GLU A 251 15.78 -12.24 -4.35
N TRP A 252 14.91 -13.02 -3.71
CA TRP A 252 13.84 -12.47 -2.88
C TRP A 252 14.42 -11.65 -1.71
N GLY A 253 15.38 -12.26 -0.98
CA GLY A 253 16.05 -11.58 0.13
C GLY A 253 16.79 -10.33 -0.32
N ASP A 254 17.45 -10.39 -1.48
CA ASP A 254 18.18 -9.24 -2.04
C ASP A 254 17.23 -8.10 -2.40
N ARG A 255 16.06 -8.39 -2.99
CA ARG A 255 15.05 -7.36 -3.30
C ARG A 255 14.48 -6.71 -2.04
N VAL A 256 14.17 -7.51 -1.03
CA VAL A 256 13.64 -7.03 0.26
C VAL A 256 14.66 -6.14 0.95
N LEU A 257 15.91 -6.57 1.01
CA LEU A 257 17.01 -5.77 1.61
C LEU A 257 17.21 -4.45 0.84
N LYS A 258 17.19 -4.51 -0.47
CA LYS A 258 17.34 -3.31 -1.31
C LYS A 258 16.23 -2.30 -1.04
N ALA A 259 14.97 -2.76 -0.96
CA ALA A 259 13.83 -1.89 -0.67
C ALA A 259 13.94 -1.26 0.72
N PHE A 260 14.31 -2.05 1.73
CA PHE A 260 14.56 -1.55 3.08
C PHE A 260 15.67 -0.49 3.07
N ARG A 261 16.81 -0.81 2.45
CA ARG A 261 17.98 0.06 2.43
C ARG A 261 17.70 1.39 1.73
N GLN A 262 17.00 1.36 0.59
CA GLN A 262 16.64 2.56 -0.15
C GLN A 262 15.77 3.51 0.69
N GLU A 263 14.73 3.00 1.33
CA GLU A 263 13.85 3.81 2.19
C GLU A 263 14.59 4.29 3.44
N TRP A 264 15.38 3.42 4.05
CA TRP A 264 16.11 3.72 5.29
C TRP A 264 17.18 4.80 5.08
N GLU A 265 18.02 4.62 4.05
CA GLU A 265 19.13 5.53 3.75
C GLU A 265 18.64 6.86 3.17
N ALA A 266 17.55 6.88 2.40
CA ALA A 266 16.96 8.11 1.86
C ALA A 266 16.53 9.09 2.97
N HIS A 267 16.26 8.61 4.18
CA HIS A 267 15.86 9.42 5.32
C HIS A 267 16.93 9.51 6.41
N GLY A 268 18.20 9.28 6.04
CA GLY A 268 19.34 9.46 6.93
C GLY A 268 19.69 8.27 7.81
N GLY A 269 19.04 7.12 7.63
CA GLY A 269 19.40 5.90 8.33
C GLY A 269 20.65 5.24 7.77
N THR A 270 21.34 4.45 8.59
CA THR A 270 22.49 3.65 8.18
C THR A 270 22.24 2.17 8.47
N VAL A 271 22.79 1.30 7.62
CA VAL A 271 22.81 -0.15 7.81
C VAL A 271 24.23 -0.52 8.25
N VAL A 272 24.37 -0.97 9.50
CA VAL A 272 25.69 -1.19 10.10
C VAL A 272 26.16 -2.64 10.02
N GLY A 273 25.29 -3.56 9.62
CA GLY A 273 25.64 -4.96 9.44
C GLY A 273 24.54 -5.71 8.68
N VAL A 274 24.93 -6.67 7.87
CA VAL A 274 24.01 -7.52 7.09
C VAL A 274 24.47 -8.96 7.18
N GLU A 275 23.52 -9.86 7.42
CA GLU A 275 23.71 -11.31 7.29
C GLU A 275 22.62 -11.91 6.41
N HIS A 276 23.00 -12.85 5.56
CA HIS A 276 22.08 -13.60 4.71
C HIS A 276 21.81 -14.97 5.34
N ILE A 277 20.56 -15.21 5.72
CA ILE A 277 20.13 -16.46 6.34
C ILE A 277 20.23 -17.58 5.32
N ASP A 278 21.03 -18.60 5.62
CA ASP A 278 21.24 -19.74 4.75
C ASP A 278 20.80 -21.03 5.47
N LYS A 279 21.71 -21.85 5.90
CA LYS A 279 21.41 -23.13 6.55
C LYS A 279 21.20 -22.94 8.06
N PRO A 280 20.28 -23.69 8.69
CA PRO A 280 20.06 -23.60 10.14
C PRO A 280 21.34 -23.81 10.97
N VAL A 281 22.23 -24.68 10.53
CA VAL A 281 23.50 -24.96 11.25
C VAL A 281 24.45 -23.76 11.28
N ALA A 282 24.35 -22.84 10.32
CA ALA A 282 25.18 -21.63 10.24
C ALA A 282 24.62 -20.45 11.05
N LEU A 283 23.38 -20.55 11.52
CA LEU A 283 22.65 -19.42 12.07
C LEU A 283 23.32 -18.84 13.32
N ALA A 284 23.78 -19.70 14.24
CA ALA A 284 24.44 -19.24 15.47
C ALA A 284 25.67 -18.40 15.17
N GLN A 285 26.49 -18.84 14.20
CA GLN A 285 27.68 -18.09 13.79
C GLN A 285 27.32 -16.79 13.07
N GLN A 286 26.29 -16.83 12.21
CA GLN A 286 25.83 -15.62 11.51
C GLN A 286 25.33 -14.55 12.50
N VAL A 287 24.59 -14.96 13.53
CA VAL A 287 24.13 -14.04 14.57
C VAL A 287 25.31 -13.50 15.36
N ALA A 288 26.25 -14.36 15.75
CA ALA A 288 27.46 -13.93 16.47
C ALA A 288 28.27 -12.93 15.66
N ASP A 289 28.45 -13.15 14.37
CA ASP A 289 29.15 -12.23 13.45
C ASP A 289 28.42 -10.89 13.35
N LEU A 290 27.11 -10.91 13.25
CA LEU A 290 26.30 -9.70 13.14
C LEU A 290 26.39 -8.83 14.39
N VAL A 291 26.24 -9.43 15.57
CA VAL A 291 26.21 -8.70 16.85
C VAL A 291 27.61 -8.40 17.41
N GLN A 292 28.65 -9.00 16.83
CA GLN A 292 30.07 -8.74 17.17
C GLN A 292 30.33 -8.75 18.67
N LEU A 293 30.10 -9.89 19.32
CA LEU A 293 30.33 -10.05 20.75
C LEU A 293 31.76 -9.72 21.11
N ARG A 294 31.93 -8.92 22.16
CA ARG A 294 33.22 -8.57 22.75
C ARG A 294 33.26 -8.94 24.23
N LYS A 295 34.35 -9.57 24.64
CA LYS A 295 34.62 -9.78 26.04
C LYS A 295 35.23 -8.50 26.62
N ASN A 296 34.57 -7.90 27.61
CA ASN A 296 35.11 -6.77 28.34
C ASN A 296 36.05 -7.29 29.44
N GLY A 297 37.29 -6.80 29.49
CA GLY A 297 38.22 -7.18 30.53
C GLY A 297 37.65 -6.86 31.91
N GLY A 298 37.46 -7.88 32.78
CA GLY A 298 36.90 -7.77 34.13
C GLY A 298 35.42 -8.08 34.26
N SER A 299 34.67 -8.24 33.19
CA SER A 299 33.28 -8.73 33.17
C SER A 299 33.23 -10.17 32.69
N SER A 300 32.43 -11.02 33.34
CA SER A 300 32.23 -12.41 32.96
C SER A 300 31.32 -12.55 31.72
N GLU A 301 30.58 -11.50 31.34
CA GLU A 301 29.61 -11.54 30.27
C GLU A 301 30.08 -10.72 29.04
N PRO A 302 30.05 -11.32 27.84
CA PRO A 302 30.29 -10.56 26.60
C PRO A 302 29.18 -9.52 26.36
N THR A 303 29.56 -8.44 25.67
CA THR A 303 28.59 -7.44 25.23
C THR A 303 28.52 -7.41 23.70
N ARG A 304 27.32 -7.19 23.17
CA ARG A 304 27.13 -6.98 21.74
C ARG A 304 27.61 -5.59 21.31
N ARG A 305 27.78 -5.39 19.99
CA ARG A 305 28.05 -4.05 19.45
C ARG A 305 26.95 -3.07 19.86
N GLN A 306 27.34 -1.83 20.16
CA GLN A 306 26.41 -0.80 20.62
C GLN A 306 25.93 0.14 19.51
N ASP A 307 26.53 0.08 18.32
CA ASP A 307 26.16 0.92 17.18
C ASP A 307 24.91 0.43 16.44
N MET A 308 24.45 -0.79 16.70
CA MET A 308 23.22 -1.34 16.13
C MET A 308 22.06 -1.12 17.10
N GLN A 309 21.06 -0.37 16.68
CA GLN A 309 19.91 -0.03 17.54
C GLN A 309 18.74 -0.99 17.37
N PHE A 310 18.60 -1.63 16.22
CA PHE A 310 17.59 -2.65 15.96
C PHE A 310 18.03 -3.56 14.83
N LEU A 311 17.33 -4.68 14.69
CA LEU A 311 17.50 -5.66 13.62
C LEU A 311 16.26 -5.64 12.71
N PHE A 312 16.46 -5.35 11.43
CA PHE A 312 15.47 -5.62 10.39
C PHE A 312 15.53 -7.11 10.03
N LEU A 313 14.40 -7.80 10.12
CA LEU A 313 14.32 -9.23 9.88
C LEU A 313 13.26 -9.55 8.80
N ALA A 314 13.69 -10.21 7.74
CA ALA A 314 12.80 -10.89 6.79
C ALA A 314 13.14 -12.37 6.85
N ALA A 315 12.23 -13.18 7.38
CA ALA A 315 12.49 -14.57 7.66
C ALA A 315 11.19 -15.37 7.66
N THR A 316 11.31 -16.70 7.45
CA THR A 316 10.18 -17.60 7.66
C THR A 316 9.88 -17.76 9.16
N PRO A 317 8.69 -18.25 9.54
CA PRO A 317 8.41 -18.52 10.95
C PRO A 317 9.43 -19.48 11.59
N GLN A 318 9.85 -20.51 10.88
CA GLN A 318 10.86 -21.48 11.37
C GLN A 318 12.20 -20.80 11.62
N GLN A 319 12.63 -19.92 10.72
CA GLN A 319 13.86 -19.14 10.92
C GLN A 319 13.76 -18.19 12.09
N ALA A 320 12.65 -17.48 12.21
CA ALA A 320 12.43 -16.52 13.31
C ALA A 320 12.42 -17.20 14.68
N GLN A 321 11.85 -18.41 14.76
CA GLN A 321 11.86 -19.23 15.98
C GLN A 321 13.27 -19.61 16.43
N GLN A 322 14.23 -19.68 15.50
CA GLN A 322 15.64 -19.97 15.83
C GLN A 322 16.43 -18.69 16.08
N ILE A 323 16.12 -17.62 15.35
CA ILE A 323 16.88 -16.36 15.41
C ILE A 323 16.73 -15.70 16.79
N LYS A 324 15.50 -15.57 17.27
CA LYS A 324 15.26 -14.86 18.55
C LYS A 324 15.94 -15.55 19.74
N PRO A 325 15.80 -16.86 19.96
CA PRO A 325 16.58 -17.56 21.01
C PRO A 325 18.08 -17.45 20.81
N THR A 326 18.56 -17.47 19.56
CA THR A 326 19.98 -17.33 19.25
C THR A 326 20.49 -15.93 19.62
N LEU A 327 19.71 -14.88 19.36
CA LEU A 327 20.04 -13.53 19.82
C LEU A 327 20.16 -13.48 21.35
N ASN A 328 19.21 -14.09 22.06
CA ASN A 328 19.25 -14.17 23.52
C ASN A 328 20.50 -14.89 24.01
N TYR A 329 20.83 -16.03 23.38
CA TYR A 329 22.01 -16.81 23.73
C TYR A 329 23.31 -16.04 23.45
N GLN A 330 23.34 -15.20 22.43
CA GLN A 330 24.48 -14.37 22.03
C GLN A 330 24.50 -13.00 22.75
N TYR A 331 23.85 -12.88 23.89
CA TYR A 331 23.80 -11.63 24.69
C TYR A 331 23.23 -10.42 23.94
N ALA A 332 22.38 -10.66 22.96
CA ALA A 332 21.72 -9.62 22.16
C ALA A 332 20.19 -9.64 22.32
N GLY A 333 19.69 -10.17 23.43
CA GLY A 333 18.25 -10.23 23.73
C GLY A 333 17.60 -8.87 23.91
N ASP A 334 18.39 -7.84 24.19
CA ASP A 334 17.95 -6.45 24.31
C ASP A 334 17.79 -5.75 22.94
N LEU A 335 18.30 -6.35 21.86
CA LEU A 335 18.22 -5.77 20.51
C LEU A 335 16.79 -5.88 19.99
N PRO A 336 16.10 -4.75 19.74
CA PRO A 336 14.76 -4.79 19.14
C PRO A 336 14.81 -5.43 17.75
N VAL A 337 13.81 -6.26 17.44
CA VAL A 337 13.66 -6.91 16.14
C VAL A 337 12.38 -6.41 15.48
N TYR A 338 12.52 -5.86 14.27
CA TYR A 338 11.42 -5.35 13.46
C TYR A 338 11.35 -6.19 12.18
N ALA A 339 10.27 -6.92 12.01
CA ALA A 339 10.14 -7.93 10.96
C ALA A 339 9.02 -7.62 9.98
N THR A 340 9.13 -8.21 8.79
CA THR A 340 8.02 -8.31 7.85
C THR A 340 7.02 -9.38 8.32
N SER A 341 5.84 -9.42 7.68
CA SER A 341 4.77 -10.37 8.05
C SER A 341 5.15 -11.84 7.85
N HIS A 342 6.22 -12.12 7.13
CA HIS A 342 6.66 -13.48 6.79
C HIS A 342 7.04 -14.32 8.01
N VAL A 343 7.34 -13.68 9.15
CA VAL A 343 7.59 -14.37 10.42
C VAL A 343 6.31 -14.93 11.06
N PHE A 344 5.15 -14.54 10.57
CA PHE A 344 3.86 -14.94 11.13
C PHE A 344 3.11 -15.88 10.17
N SER A 345 2.91 -17.12 10.59
CA SER A 345 2.18 -18.12 9.78
C SER A 345 0.66 -18.07 9.95
N ALA A 346 0.17 -17.35 10.97
CA ALA A 346 -1.24 -17.30 11.35
C ALA A 346 -1.85 -18.69 11.61
N SER A 347 -1.01 -19.68 11.94
CA SER A 347 -1.50 -21.00 12.34
C SER A 347 -2.07 -20.97 13.75
N GLY A 348 -3.02 -21.89 14.04
CA GLY A 348 -3.71 -21.94 15.32
C GLY A 348 -2.91 -22.52 16.50
N ASP A 349 -1.66 -22.95 16.29
CA ASP A 349 -0.83 -23.49 17.35
C ASP A 349 -0.19 -22.35 18.15
N GLN A 350 -0.77 -22.08 19.33
CA GLN A 350 -0.37 -20.97 20.19
C GLN A 350 1.05 -21.13 20.76
N ASN A 351 1.59 -22.35 20.86
CA ASN A 351 2.91 -22.58 21.40
C ASN A 351 4.02 -22.25 20.40
N GLN A 352 3.66 -22.14 19.12
CA GLN A 352 4.62 -21.90 18.03
C GLN A 352 5.37 -20.58 18.20
N TYR A 353 4.76 -19.57 18.79
CA TYR A 353 5.29 -18.21 18.84
C TYR A 353 6.01 -17.86 20.15
N ASN A 354 6.10 -18.78 21.11
CA ASN A 354 6.77 -18.52 22.39
C ASN A 354 8.23 -18.15 22.22
N ASP A 355 8.92 -18.76 21.24
CA ASP A 355 10.32 -18.48 20.94
C ASP A 355 10.51 -17.17 20.16
N MET A 356 9.42 -16.49 19.81
CA MET A 356 9.45 -15.26 19.05
C MET A 356 9.05 -14.04 19.86
N ASN A 357 8.79 -14.19 21.15
CA ASN A 357 8.37 -13.09 22.01
C ASN A 357 9.34 -11.91 21.91
N GLY A 358 8.78 -10.72 21.74
CA GLY A 358 9.53 -9.49 21.55
C GLY A 358 9.77 -9.08 20.10
N ILE A 359 9.57 -9.98 19.14
CA ILE A 359 9.63 -9.60 17.72
C ILE A 359 8.41 -8.76 17.37
N ARG A 360 8.66 -7.56 16.83
CA ARG A 360 7.64 -6.69 16.25
C ARG A 360 7.58 -6.95 14.75
N PHE A 361 6.37 -6.99 14.20
CA PHE A 361 6.18 -7.24 12.77
C PHE A 361 4.99 -6.46 12.22
N CYS A 362 5.06 -6.13 10.93
CA CYS A 362 3.94 -5.53 10.23
C CYS A 362 3.04 -6.63 9.65
N GLU A 363 1.74 -6.38 9.63
CA GLU A 363 0.76 -7.35 9.21
C GLU A 363 -0.51 -6.68 8.70
N THR A 364 -1.31 -7.43 7.93
CA THR A 364 -2.60 -6.98 7.43
C THR A 364 -3.61 -6.80 8.57
N PRO A 365 -4.48 -5.80 8.47
CA PRO A 365 -5.60 -5.67 9.41
C PRO A 365 -6.45 -6.92 9.49
N TRP A 366 -6.61 -7.65 8.38
CA TRP A 366 -7.37 -8.90 8.33
C TRP A 366 -6.89 -9.93 9.35
N LEU A 367 -5.59 -10.15 9.44
CA LEU A 367 -5.02 -11.15 10.37
C LEU A 367 -4.91 -10.63 11.80
N LEU A 368 -4.82 -9.31 12.00
CA LEU A 368 -4.66 -8.74 13.34
C LEU A 368 -5.98 -8.40 14.03
N ASP A 369 -7.10 -8.40 13.31
CA ASP A 369 -8.42 -8.13 13.89
C ASP A 369 -9.35 -9.34 13.75
N PRO A 370 -9.31 -10.30 14.70
CA PRO A 370 -10.18 -11.47 14.65
C PRO A 370 -11.67 -11.14 14.86
N ASN A 371 -11.98 -9.94 15.35
CA ASN A 371 -13.35 -9.51 15.63
C ASN A 371 -13.99 -8.76 14.45
N ASN A 372 -13.29 -8.60 13.34
CA ASN A 372 -13.85 -7.97 12.15
C ASN A 372 -15.05 -8.79 11.65
N PRO A 373 -16.25 -8.17 11.49
CA PRO A 373 -17.46 -8.91 11.10
C PRO A 373 -17.35 -9.64 9.76
N LEU A 374 -16.71 -9.02 8.76
CA LEU A 374 -16.53 -9.66 7.46
C LEU A 374 -15.58 -10.85 7.57
N ARG A 375 -14.51 -10.73 8.35
CA ARG A 375 -13.60 -11.84 8.62
C ARG A 375 -14.32 -13.01 9.27
N GLN A 376 -15.17 -12.75 10.24
CA GLN A 376 -15.97 -13.80 10.90
C GLN A 376 -16.89 -14.50 9.92
N GLN A 377 -17.57 -13.78 9.05
CA GLN A 377 -18.44 -14.36 8.02
C GLN A 377 -17.64 -15.21 7.02
N VAL A 378 -16.51 -14.70 6.55
CA VAL A 378 -15.66 -15.40 5.57
C VAL A 378 -15.02 -16.64 6.19
N THR A 379 -14.50 -16.57 7.41
CA THR A 379 -13.89 -17.72 8.09
C THR A 379 -14.88 -18.78 8.49
N ALA A 380 -16.14 -18.43 8.72
CA ALA A 380 -17.19 -19.39 8.95
C ALA A 380 -17.42 -20.30 7.73
N GLN A 381 -17.30 -19.74 6.52
CA GLN A 381 -17.44 -20.48 5.26
C GLN A 381 -16.14 -21.12 4.81
N TRP A 382 -15.01 -20.40 4.97
CA TRP A 382 -13.66 -20.83 4.59
C TRP A 382 -12.71 -20.65 5.78
N PRO A 383 -12.56 -21.67 6.66
CA PRO A 383 -11.69 -21.55 7.84
C PRO A 383 -10.24 -21.16 7.52
N GLN A 384 -9.73 -21.55 6.35
CA GLN A 384 -8.39 -21.21 5.88
C GLN A 384 -8.18 -19.70 5.71
N ALA A 385 -9.24 -18.91 5.60
CA ALA A 385 -9.15 -17.45 5.51
C ALA A 385 -8.64 -16.80 6.80
N GLY A 386 -8.66 -17.48 7.93
CA GLY A 386 -8.07 -17.04 9.19
C GLY A 386 -6.59 -17.42 9.34
N GLY A 387 -6.06 -18.23 8.43
CA GLY A 387 -4.68 -18.71 8.42
C GLY A 387 -3.79 -17.99 7.42
N SER A 388 -2.75 -18.69 6.93
CA SER A 388 -1.76 -18.13 6.01
C SER A 388 -2.34 -17.64 4.69
N LEU A 389 -3.44 -18.24 4.22
CA LEU A 389 -4.15 -17.79 3.02
C LEU A 389 -4.98 -16.52 3.27
N GLY A 390 -5.15 -16.11 4.51
CA GLY A 390 -5.96 -14.95 4.88
C GLY A 390 -5.54 -13.66 4.19
N ARG A 391 -4.25 -13.47 3.95
CA ARG A 391 -3.73 -12.30 3.23
C ARG A 391 -4.25 -12.24 1.80
N LEU A 392 -4.44 -13.39 1.16
CA LEU A 392 -4.99 -13.47 -0.19
C LEU A 392 -6.50 -13.20 -0.21
N TYR A 393 -7.23 -13.67 0.79
CA TYR A 393 -8.64 -13.29 0.96
C TYR A 393 -8.78 -11.79 1.14
N ALA A 394 -7.96 -11.19 1.99
CA ALA A 394 -7.94 -9.75 2.21
C ALA A 394 -7.61 -8.98 0.92
N MET A 395 -6.64 -9.46 0.15
CA MET A 395 -6.28 -8.87 -1.14
C MET A 395 -7.43 -8.94 -2.13
N GLY A 396 -8.15 -10.06 -2.19
CA GLY A 396 -9.34 -10.21 -3.05
C GLY A 396 -10.45 -9.23 -2.67
N ILE A 397 -10.73 -9.08 -1.39
CA ILE A 397 -11.70 -8.11 -0.87
C ILE A 397 -11.30 -6.69 -1.28
N ASP A 398 -10.02 -6.35 -1.11
CA ASP A 398 -9.52 -5.03 -1.43
C ASP A 398 -9.51 -4.76 -2.94
N ALA A 399 -9.22 -5.77 -3.76
CA ALA A 399 -9.32 -5.64 -5.21
C ALA A 399 -10.75 -5.27 -5.64
N TYR A 400 -11.76 -5.87 -5.02
CA TYR A 400 -13.15 -5.51 -5.26
C TYR A 400 -13.44 -4.06 -4.89
N ARG A 401 -12.96 -3.61 -3.73
CA ARG A 401 -13.17 -2.24 -3.23
C ARG A 401 -12.40 -1.21 -4.02
N LEU A 402 -11.20 -1.57 -4.51
CA LEU A 402 -10.38 -0.70 -5.34
C LEU A 402 -10.99 -0.48 -6.73
N ALA A 403 -11.61 -1.50 -7.30
CA ALA A 403 -12.06 -1.48 -8.69
C ALA A 403 -12.87 -0.23 -9.05
N PRO A 404 -13.91 0.16 -8.31
CA PRO A 404 -14.66 1.38 -8.63
C PRO A 404 -13.94 2.67 -8.23
N SER A 405 -12.84 2.58 -7.50
CA SER A 405 -12.17 3.74 -6.88
C SER A 405 -10.82 4.09 -7.50
N LEU A 406 -10.39 3.39 -8.55
CA LEU A 406 -9.06 3.60 -9.16
C LEU A 406 -8.88 5.03 -9.67
N GLY A 407 -9.86 5.56 -10.35
CA GLY A 407 -9.81 6.93 -10.87
C GLY A 407 -9.76 7.97 -9.75
N GLN A 408 -10.52 7.75 -8.68
CA GLN A 408 -10.53 8.63 -7.50
C GLN A 408 -9.16 8.64 -6.81
N LEU A 409 -8.58 7.48 -6.60
CA LEU A 409 -7.26 7.38 -5.96
C LEU A 409 -6.17 8.05 -6.79
N LYS A 410 -6.27 7.94 -8.11
CA LYS A 410 -5.33 8.60 -9.03
C LYS A 410 -5.53 10.12 -9.05
N ALA A 411 -6.77 10.59 -9.03
CA ALA A 411 -7.11 12.01 -9.10
C ALA A 411 -6.82 12.76 -7.80
N LEU A 412 -6.85 12.08 -6.65
CA LEU A 412 -6.69 12.65 -5.31
C LEU A 412 -5.48 12.01 -4.64
N PRO A 413 -4.27 12.61 -4.77
CA PRO A 413 -3.01 11.97 -4.39
C PRO A 413 -2.93 11.45 -2.95
N ASP A 414 -3.62 12.12 -2.00
CA ASP A 414 -3.59 11.71 -0.59
C ASP A 414 -4.80 10.88 -0.17
N SER A 415 -5.63 10.47 -1.11
CA SER A 415 -6.75 9.58 -0.82
C SER A 415 -6.26 8.21 -0.37
N ARG A 416 -6.91 7.68 0.66
CA ARG A 416 -6.65 6.34 1.17
C ARG A 416 -7.95 5.58 1.31
N ILE A 417 -7.85 4.25 1.14
CA ILE A 417 -8.92 3.31 1.43
C ILE A 417 -8.45 2.44 2.59
N ASP A 418 -9.26 2.37 3.64
CA ASP A 418 -9.01 1.44 4.75
C ASP A 418 -9.40 0.04 4.30
N GLY A 419 -8.40 -0.70 3.83
CA GLY A 419 -8.58 -2.06 3.32
C GLY A 419 -8.33 -3.14 4.36
N MET A 420 -8.63 -4.36 3.98
CA MET A 420 -8.36 -5.56 4.79
C MET A 420 -6.91 -6.02 4.67
N SER A 421 -6.23 -5.67 3.58
CA SER A 421 -4.81 -5.97 3.36
C SER A 421 -3.88 -4.83 3.77
N GLY A 422 -4.41 -3.69 4.16
CA GLY A 422 -3.69 -2.51 4.56
C GLY A 422 -4.47 -1.23 4.27
N SER A 423 -3.92 -0.09 4.65
CA SER A 423 -4.39 1.21 4.20
C SER A 423 -3.82 1.48 2.81
N LEU A 424 -4.69 1.66 1.82
CA LEU A 424 -4.33 1.64 0.41
C LEU A 424 -4.27 3.06 -0.16
N SER A 425 -3.22 3.32 -0.93
CA SER A 425 -3.02 4.57 -1.66
C SER A 425 -2.47 4.27 -3.06
N MET A 426 -2.54 5.27 -3.95
CA MET A 426 -2.06 5.12 -5.32
C MET A 426 -0.77 5.92 -5.51
N SER A 427 0.29 5.25 -6.00
CA SER A 427 1.52 5.93 -6.39
C SER A 427 1.34 6.68 -7.71
N PRO A 428 2.23 7.65 -8.03
CA PRO A 428 2.20 8.34 -9.33
C PRO A 428 2.36 7.40 -10.53
N THR A 429 2.95 6.23 -10.34
CA THR A 429 3.13 5.21 -11.37
C THR A 429 1.98 4.19 -11.43
N GLN A 430 0.86 4.50 -10.81
CA GLN A 430 -0.36 3.67 -10.79
C GLN A 430 -0.18 2.30 -10.13
N ARG A 431 0.69 2.25 -9.13
CA ARG A 431 0.84 1.11 -8.24
C ARG A 431 0.12 1.38 -6.93
N VAL A 432 -0.68 0.44 -6.47
CA VAL A 432 -1.31 0.52 -5.16
C VAL A 432 -0.26 0.21 -4.11
N GLU A 433 -0.13 1.11 -3.14
CA GLU A 433 0.77 0.95 -1.99
C GLU A 433 -0.04 0.66 -0.75
N ARG A 434 0.52 -0.18 0.14
CA ARG A 434 -0.13 -0.58 1.38
C ARG A 434 0.64 -0.06 2.58
N GLN A 435 -0.07 0.52 3.51
CA GLN A 435 0.44 0.81 4.85
C GLN A 435 -0.13 -0.22 5.81
N LEU A 436 0.75 -0.92 6.53
CA LEU A 436 0.36 -2.05 7.38
C LEU A 436 0.22 -1.64 8.84
N GLN A 437 -0.42 -2.49 9.62
CA GLN A 437 -0.50 -2.39 11.06
C GLN A 437 0.68 -3.14 11.70
N TRP A 438 0.91 -2.89 12.97
CA TRP A 438 2.01 -3.48 13.71
C TRP A 438 1.52 -4.29 14.89
N ALA A 439 2.24 -5.39 15.16
CA ALA A 439 2.01 -6.25 16.31
C ALA A 439 3.35 -6.67 16.90
N GLU A 440 3.31 -7.15 18.12
CA GLU A 440 4.44 -7.73 18.83
C GLU A 440 4.03 -9.10 19.36
N PHE A 441 4.90 -10.08 19.23
CA PHE A 441 4.69 -11.36 19.90
C PHE A 441 4.90 -11.20 21.40
N ALA A 442 3.87 -11.46 22.16
CA ALA A 442 3.89 -11.44 23.62
C ALA A 442 3.08 -12.62 24.14
N ASN A 443 3.65 -13.37 25.08
CA ASN A 443 3.03 -14.58 25.63
C ASN A 443 2.61 -15.58 24.54
N GLY A 444 3.43 -15.69 23.50
CA GLY A 444 3.21 -16.61 22.40
C GLY A 444 2.12 -16.19 21.41
N GLN A 445 1.65 -14.96 21.46
CA GLN A 445 0.59 -14.46 20.59
C GLN A 445 0.89 -13.06 20.06
N PRO A 446 0.39 -12.72 18.84
CA PRO A 446 0.48 -11.35 18.35
C PRO A 446 -0.40 -10.42 19.19
N GLN A 447 0.17 -9.30 19.60
CA GLN A 447 -0.55 -8.20 20.25
C GLN A 447 -0.39 -6.94 19.41
N ARG A 448 -1.51 -6.31 19.06
CA ARG A 448 -1.48 -5.09 18.24
C ARG A 448 -0.76 -3.96 18.98
N LEU A 449 0.11 -3.27 18.26
CA LEU A 449 0.77 -2.06 18.74
C LEU A 449 -0.02 -0.83 18.29
N PRO A 450 0.02 0.28 19.07
CA PRO A 450 -0.57 1.53 18.64
C PRO A 450 0.04 2.03 17.33
N ALA A 451 -0.75 2.74 16.53
CA ALA A 451 -0.23 3.46 15.40
C ALA A 451 0.76 4.54 15.88
N THR A 452 1.83 4.76 15.12
CA THR A 452 2.74 5.87 15.43
C THR A 452 2.01 7.19 15.18
N ALA A 453 2.18 8.13 16.12
CA ALA A 453 1.76 9.51 15.88
C ALA A 453 2.58 10.07 14.70
N ASN A 454 1.88 10.57 13.67
CA ASN A 454 2.51 11.27 12.54
C ASN A 454 3.01 12.64 12.97
#